data_8487cc2b3f3f78e6e7dd6a9ef2287cf7
#
_entry.id   8487cc2b3f3f78e6e7dd6a9ef2287cf7
#
_cell.length_a   1.000
_cell.length_b   1.000
_cell.length_c   1.000
_cell.angle_alpha   90.00
_cell.angle_beta   90.00
_cell.angle_gamma   90.00
#
_symmetry.space_group_name_H-M   'P 1'
#
loop_
_entity.id
_entity.type
_entity.pdbx_description
1 polymer ?
#
loop_
_entity_poly.entity_id
_entity_poly.type
_entity_poly.pdbx_seq_one_letter_code
_entity_poly.pdbx_strand_id
1 'polypeptide(L)'
;MTAEYAESDQFRGARIHLCDLAGLEIRDCEVSGLKVVDCYGSVVYLGGDFERVVVKDVDVTSYVEDELDRQHPARRLAREAASPNDYRTTWDAIEALWAATLQRARQLTEAQLHERVDGEWSLVETQRHLLFCSDAWLGNAVLEEQAPYDTLGFPSSGMPADQAAELGLTLDATPTLDEVLAPRQRRMATMRRVVEGLTEAELDRTCGRKPAKPYPDQEYVVRRCLTVVLKEEVEHHRYAVRDLAVLESGERSARHRSEP
;
A
#
# COMPACT_ATOMS: atom_id res chain seq x y z
N MET A 1 -0.33 -28.64 11.95
CA MET A 1 -0.61 -27.36 12.59
C MET A 1 0.52 -26.42 12.19
N THR A 2 0.23 -25.31 11.53
CA THR A 2 1.21 -24.28 11.24
C THR A 2 1.47 -23.51 12.53
N ALA A 3 2.73 -23.35 12.92
CA ALA A 3 3.09 -22.49 14.05
C ALA A 3 3.02 -21.04 13.60
N GLU A 4 2.34 -20.20 14.35
CA GLU A 4 2.27 -18.76 14.12
C GLU A 4 2.94 -18.03 15.30
N TYR A 5 3.74 -17.02 14.97
CA TYR A 5 4.42 -16.17 15.93
C TYR A 5 4.12 -14.72 15.55
N ALA A 6 3.38 -14.02 16.39
CA ALA A 6 3.00 -12.64 16.18
C ALA A 6 3.52 -11.76 17.32
N GLU A 7 3.79 -10.48 17.03
CA GLU A 7 4.17 -9.44 17.99
C GLU A 7 5.32 -9.85 18.92
N SER A 8 6.34 -10.53 18.38
CA SER A 8 7.43 -11.12 19.16
C SER A 8 8.80 -10.69 18.67
N ASP A 9 9.72 -10.43 19.58
CA ASP A 9 11.13 -10.13 19.31
C ASP A 9 12.06 -11.36 19.45
N GLN A 10 11.49 -12.54 19.74
CA GLN A 10 12.26 -13.76 20.02
C GLN A 10 13.18 -14.20 18.87
N PHE A 11 12.90 -13.76 17.63
CA PHE A 11 13.72 -14.06 16.46
C PHE A 11 14.79 -13.03 16.16
N ARG A 12 14.86 -11.92 16.92
CA ARG A 12 15.90 -10.91 16.76
C ARG A 12 17.29 -11.51 16.96
N GLY A 13 18.13 -11.47 15.91
CA GLY A 13 19.46 -12.07 15.92
C GLY A 13 19.47 -13.61 15.91
N ALA A 14 18.33 -14.27 15.73
CA ALA A 14 18.26 -15.72 15.64
C ALA A 14 19.05 -16.26 14.43
N ARG A 15 19.56 -17.49 14.57
CA ARG A 15 20.18 -18.25 13.47
C ARG A 15 19.44 -19.57 13.33
N ILE A 16 18.93 -19.84 12.13
CA ILE A 16 18.24 -21.08 11.78
C ILE A 16 19.21 -21.89 10.90
N HIS A 17 19.58 -23.10 11.31
CA HIS A 17 20.53 -23.94 10.63
C HIS A 17 19.98 -25.35 10.41
N LEU A 18 20.19 -25.91 9.23
CA LEU A 18 19.84 -27.29 8.88
C LEU A 18 18.38 -27.64 9.15
N CYS A 19 17.49 -26.67 8.94
CA CYS A 19 16.06 -26.85 9.10
C CYS A 19 15.36 -26.95 7.74
N ASP A 20 14.26 -27.64 7.70
CA ASP A 20 13.30 -27.56 6.61
C ASP A 20 12.41 -26.33 6.85
N LEU A 21 12.50 -25.35 5.98
CA LEU A 21 11.76 -24.10 5.99
C LEU A 21 10.79 -23.98 4.81
N ALA A 22 10.46 -25.10 4.17
CA ALA A 22 9.50 -25.09 3.06
C ALA A 22 8.16 -24.52 3.53
N GLY A 23 7.66 -23.51 2.80
CA GLY A 23 6.41 -22.81 3.16
C GLY A 23 6.53 -21.82 4.31
N LEU A 24 7.75 -21.48 4.78
CA LEU A 24 7.93 -20.40 5.75
C LEU A 24 7.48 -19.07 5.12
N GLU A 25 6.62 -18.36 5.84
CA GLU A 25 6.18 -17.01 5.50
C GLU A 25 6.62 -16.03 6.60
N ILE A 26 7.22 -14.90 6.19
CA ILE A 26 7.53 -13.76 7.05
C ILE A 26 6.74 -12.58 6.50
N ARG A 27 5.80 -12.05 7.29
CA ARG A 27 4.90 -10.98 6.86
C ARG A 27 4.86 -9.86 7.89
N ASP A 28 4.77 -8.63 7.43
CA ASP A 28 4.64 -7.41 8.27
C ASP A 28 5.74 -7.30 9.35
N CYS A 29 6.96 -7.72 9.01
CA CYS A 29 8.09 -7.76 9.93
C CYS A 29 9.20 -6.77 9.55
N GLU A 30 9.91 -6.27 10.56
CA GLU A 30 11.17 -5.57 10.37
C GLU A 30 12.27 -6.62 10.15
N VAL A 31 12.89 -6.64 8.95
CA VAL A 31 13.84 -7.67 8.52
C VAL A 31 15.21 -7.12 8.13
N SER A 32 15.59 -5.94 8.61
CA SER A 32 16.91 -5.35 8.32
C SER A 32 18.05 -6.30 8.69
N GLY A 33 18.91 -6.56 7.71
CA GLY A 33 20.03 -7.47 7.86
C GLY A 33 19.65 -8.96 7.77
N LEU A 34 18.44 -9.32 7.33
CA LEU A 34 18.08 -10.71 7.02
C LEU A 34 19.06 -11.30 6.01
N LYS A 35 19.58 -12.48 6.31
CA LYS A 35 20.47 -13.24 5.41
C LYS A 35 19.92 -14.64 5.19
N VAL A 36 19.74 -14.99 3.90
CA VAL A 36 19.43 -16.35 3.47
C VAL A 36 20.65 -16.84 2.68
N VAL A 37 21.46 -17.72 3.28
CA VAL A 37 22.77 -18.13 2.74
C VAL A 37 22.86 -19.65 2.71
N ASP A 38 23.42 -20.20 1.63
CA ASP A 38 23.60 -21.64 1.40
C ASP A 38 22.31 -22.46 1.52
N CYS A 39 21.18 -21.82 1.17
CA CYS A 39 19.87 -22.45 1.09
C CYS A 39 19.56 -22.88 -0.35
N TYR A 40 18.65 -23.86 -0.47
CA TYR A 40 18.17 -24.32 -1.76
C TYR A 40 16.64 -24.42 -1.72
N GLY A 41 16.01 -24.18 -2.86
CA GLY A 41 14.55 -24.22 -3.03
C GLY A 41 14.17 -23.92 -4.48
N SER A 42 12.89 -24.09 -4.78
CA SER A 42 12.36 -23.81 -6.13
C SER A 42 12.17 -22.33 -6.37
N VAL A 43 11.62 -21.61 -5.41
CA VAL A 43 11.29 -20.17 -5.49
C VAL A 43 11.50 -19.51 -4.14
N VAL A 44 11.96 -18.26 -4.16
CA VAL A 44 11.95 -17.32 -3.03
C VAL A 44 11.24 -16.05 -3.50
N TYR A 45 10.20 -15.66 -2.80
CA TYR A 45 9.50 -14.39 -3.02
C TYR A 45 9.97 -13.35 -2.02
N LEU A 46 10.36 -12.18 -2.50
CA LEU A 46 10.65 -11.02 -1.68
C LEU A 46 9.72 -9.89 -2.13
N GLY A 47 8.91 -9.39 -1.22
CA GLY A 47 8.05 -8.23 -1.41
C GLY A 47 8.20 -7.28 -0.22
N GLY A 48 7.87 -6.01 -0.42
CA GLY A 48 8.00 -4.98 0.61
C GLY A 48 8.89 -3.81 0.16
N ASP A 49 9.15 -2.89 1.09
CA ASP A 49 9.97 -1.70 0.86
C ASP A 49 11.36 -1.92 1.44
N PHE A 50 12.32 -2.26 0.59
CA PHE A 50 13.69 -2.52 0.99
C PHE A 50 14.62 -1.43 0.43
N GLU A 51 15.40 -0.79 1.31
CA GLU A 51 16.44 0.16 0.87
C GLU A 51 17.47 -0.51 -0.05
N ARG A 52 17.75 -1.80 0.21
CA ARG A 52 18.74 -2.55 -0.54
C ARG A 52 18.46 -4.04 -0.57
N VAL A 53 18.46 -4.62 -1.76
CA VAL A 53 18.34 -6.08 -2.00
C VAL A 53 19.61 -6.58 -2.69
N VAL A 54 20.28 -7.56 -2.08
CA VAL A 54 21.50 -8.16 -2.62
C VAL A 54 21.28 -9.65 -2.88
N VAL A 55 21.48 -10.09 -4.12
CA VAL A 55 21.32 -11.49 -4.52
C VAL A 55 22.66 -11.98 -5.06
N LYS A 56 23.26 -13.02 -4.45
CA LYS A 56 24.59 -13.56 -4.82
C LYS A 56 25.64 -12.46 -4.97
N ASP A 57 25.75 -11.59 -3.96
CA ASP A 57 26.66 -10.45 -3.91
C ASP A 57 26.42 -9.33 -4.94
N VAL A 58 25.35 -9.42 -5.72
CA VAL A 58 24.93 -8.37 -6.68
C VAL A 58 23.81 -7.54 -6.07
N ASP A 59 23.98 -6.23 -6.03
CA ASP A 59 22.90 -5.30 -5.69
C ASP A 59 21.91 -5.25 -6.86
N VAL A 60 20.69 -5.71 -6.63
CA VAL A 60 19.63 -5.77 -7.65
C VAL A 60 18.54 -4.73 -7.44
N THR A 61 18.68 -3.84 -6.45
CA THR A 61 17.67 -2.87 -6.06
C THR A 61 17.22 -2.01 -7.25
N SER A 62 18.15 -1.32 -7.90
CA SER A 62 17.82 -0.47 -9.04
C SER A 62 17.25 -1.25 -10.22
N TYR A 63 17.75 -2.45 -10.48
CA TYR A 63 17.22 -3.29 -11.56
C TYR A 63 15.75 -3.64 -11.34
N VAL A 64 15.37 -4.01 -10.10
CA VAL A 64 13.99 -4.35 -9.78
C VAL A 64 13.10 -3.12 -9.88
N GLU A 65 13.56 -1.96 -9.37
CA GLU A 65 12.81 -0.70 -9.45
C GLU A 65 12.60 -0.26 -10.91
N ASP A 66 13.63 -0.31 -11.74
CA ASP A 66 13.55 0.06 -13.16
C ASP A 66 12.60 -0.86 -13.93
N GLU A 67 12.61 -2.17 -13.63
CA GLU A 67 11.71 -3.12 -14.27
C GLU A 67 10.24 -2.91 -13.81
N LEU A 68 10.01 -2.64 -12.54
CA LEU A 68 8.69 -2.28 -12.02
C LEU A 68 8.17 -0.98 -12.65
N ASP A 69 9.02 0.02 -12.81
CA ASP A 69 8.65 1.27 -13.47
C ASP A 69 8.34 1.10 -14.96
N ARG A 70 9.06 0.19 -15.62
CA ARG A 70 8.79 -0.18 -17.03
C ARG A 70 7.40 -0.83 -17.18
N GLN A 71 7.05 -1.70 -16.24
CA GLN A 71 5.74 -2.37 -16.22
C GLN A 71 4.61 -1.46 -15.75
N HIS A 72 4.90 -0.53 -14.83
CA HIS A 72 3.95 0.36 -14.17
C HIS A 72 4.45 1.83 -14.22
N PRO A 73 4.35 2.51 -15.38
CA PRO A 73 4.97 3.84 -15.57
C PRO A 73 4.51 4.92 -14.58
N ALA A 74 3.31 4.80 -14.02
CA ALA A 74 2.80 5.75 -13.02
C ALA A 74 3.62 5.74 -11.72
N ARG A 75 4.32 4.64 -11.38
CA ARG A 75 5.24 4.57 -10.23
C ARG A 75 6.37 5.59 -10.38
N ARG A 76 6.95 5.64 -11.57
CA ARG A 76 8.01 6.60 -11.88
C ARG A 76 7.51 8.04 -11.76
N LEU A 77 6.33 8.35 -12.30
CA LEU A 77 5.73 9.67 -12.17
C LEU A 77 5.56 10.07 -10.69
N ALA A 78 5.04 9.16 -9.85
CA ALA A 78 4.84 9.41 -8.42
C ALA A 78 6.15 9.59 -7.65
N ARG A 79 7.20 8.84 -8.01
CA ARG A 79 8.51 8.92 -7.36
C ARG A 79 9.27 10.19 -7.74
N GLU A 80 9.18 10.62 -8.99
CA GLU A 80 9.94 11.74 -9.55
C GLU A 80 9.18 13.07 -9.47
N ALA A 81 7.92 13.09 -9.00
CA ALA A 81 7.13 14.31 -8.89
C ALA A 81 7.82 15.34 -7.98
N ALA A 82 8.24 16.47 -8.58
CA ALA A 82 8.97 17.53 -7.91
C ALA A 82 8.30 18.90 -8.04
N SER A 83 7.72 19.21 -9.19
CA SER A 83 7.03 20.48 -9.46
C SER A 83 5.51 20.35 -9.34
N PRO A 84 4.77 21.46 -9.17
CA PRO A 84 3.30 21.45 -9.20
C PRO A 84 2.72 20.80 -10.47
N ASN A 85 3.40 20.92 -11.60
CA ASN A 85 2.96 20.29 -12.85
C ASN A 85 3.13 18.77 -12.81
N ASP A 86 4.19 18.27 -12.18
CA ASP A 86 4.40 16.83 -12.05
C ASP A 86 3.30 16.19 -11.18
N TYR A 87 2.91 16.86 -10.08
CA TYR A 87 1.79 16.41 -9.25
C TYR A 87 0.47 16.33 -10.02
N ARG A 88 0.17 17.32 -10.88
CA ARG A 88 -1.01 17.32 -11.76
C ARG A 88 -0.97 16.16 -12.75
N THR A 89 0.15 16.01 -13.47
CA THR A 89 0.34 14.94 -14.45
C THR A 89 0.24 13.56 -13.83
N THR A 90 0.85 13.38 -12.64
CA THR A 90 0.78 12.13 -11.91
C THR A 90 -0.65 11.84 -11.46
N TRP A 91 -1.38 12.85 -10.97
CA TRP A 91 -2.76 12.67 -10.54
C TRP A 91 -3.69 12.34 -11.71
N ASP A 92 -3.50 12.95 -12.88
CA ASP A 92 -4.21 12.58 -14.11
C ASP A 92 -4.04 11.09 -14.44
N ALA A 93 -2.81 10.61 -14.35
CA ALA A 93 -2.52 9.20 -14.59
C ALA A 93 -3.19 8.28 -13.55
N ILE A 94 -3.13 8.62 -12.26
CA ILE A 94 -3.76 7.86 -11.18
C ILE A 94 -5.28 7.76 -11.37
N GLU A 95 -5.95 8.87 -11.66
CA GLU A 95 -7.40 8.87 -11.91
C GLU A 95 -7.77 7.97 -13.10
N ALA A 96 -7.02 8.06 -14.19
CA ALA A 96 -7.25 7.21 -15.38
C ALA A 96 -7.05 5.72 -15.08
N LEU A 97 -6.02 5.37 -14.31
CA LEU A 97 -5.74 4.00 -13.89
C LEU A 97 -6.87 3.43 -13.03
N TRP A 98 -7.28 4.15 -11.99
CA TRP A 98 -8.37 3.68 -11.13
C TRP A 98 -9.72 3.63 -11.85
N ALA A 99 -10.03 4.57 -12.75
CA ALA A 99 -11.24 4.52 -13.55
C ALA A 99 -11.32 3.23 -14.37
N ALA A 100 -10.24 2.84 -15.06
CA ALA A 100 -10.18 1.62 -15.85
C ALA A 100 -10.28 0.37 -14.95
N THR A 101 -9.56 0.34 -13.82
CA THR A 101 -9.57 -0.80 -12.91
C THR A 101 -10.92 -1.01 -12.23
N LEU A 102 -11.58 0.06 -11.80
CA LEU A 102 -12.91 -0.02 -11.18
C LEU A 102 -13.98 -0.43 -12.21
N GLN A 103 -13.83 -0.08 -13.48
CA GLN A 103 -14.71 -0.57 -14.54
C GLN A 103 -14.59 -2.10 -14.70
N ARG A 104 -13.38 -2.67 -14.61
CA ARG A 104 -13.17 -4.13 -14.61
C ARG A 104 -13.77 -4.76 -13.35
N ALA A 105 -13.49 -4.20 -12.18
CA ALA A 105 -13.96 -4.69 -10.90
C ALA A 105 -15.49 -4.83 -10.83
N ARG A 106 -16.23 -3.94 -11.47
CA ARG A 106 -17.71 -3.99 -11.53
C ARG A 106 -18.27 -5.18 -12.29
N GLN A 107 -17.43 -5.97 -12.97
CA GLN A 107 -17.84 -7.24 -13.59
C GLN A 107 -17.77 -8.41 -12.62
N LEU A 108 -17.16 -8.23 -11.47
CA LEU A 108 -17.01 -9.25 -10.42
C LEU A 108 -18.19 -9.21 -9.44
N THR A 109 -18.42 -10.34 -8.78
CA THR A 109 -19.39 -10.43 -7.69
C THR A 109 -18.85 -9.77 -6.42
N GLU A 110 -19.74 -9.35 -5.52
CA GLU A 110 -19.34 -8.82 -4.19
C GLU A 110 -18.42 -9.80 -3.45
N ALA A 111 -18.69 -11.11 -3.52
CA ALA A 111 -17.83 -12.11 -2.88
C ALA A 111 -16.40 -12.07 -3.42
N GLN A 112 -16.22 -11.92 -4.74
CA GLN A 112 -14.89 -11.80 -5.36
C GLN A 112 -14.21 -10.47 -5.01
N LEU A 113 -14.98 -9.39 -4.86
CA LEU A 113 -14.43 -8.07 -4.46
C LEU A 113 -13.91 -8.06 -3.03
N HIS A 114 -14.39 -8.98 -2.17
CA HIS A 114 -13.92 -9.23 -0.82
C HIS A 114 -12.93 -10.39 -0.70
N GLU A 115 -12.66 -11.10 -1.79
CA GLU A 115 -11.71 -12.21 -1.79
C GLU A 115 -10.27 -11.71 -1.70
N ARG A 116 -9.52 -12.23 -0.75
CA ARG A 116 -8.09 -11.98 -0.61
C ARG A 116 -7.30 -12.96 -1.46
N VAL A 117 -6.45 -12.45 -2.34
CA VAL A 117 -5.57 -13.24 -3.18
C VAL A 117 -4.22 -13.37 -2.47
N ASP A 118 -3.75 -14.60 -2.23
CA ASP A 118 -2.49 -14.89 -1.53
C ASP A 118 -2.33 -14.19 -0.16
N GLY A 119 -3.44 -13.98 0.55
CA GLY A 119 -3.45 -13.29 1.84
C GLY A 119 -3.28 -11.77 1.77
N GLU A 120 -3.14 -11.20 0.58
CA GLU A 120 -3.13 -9.75 0.36
C GLU A 120 -4.54 -9.15 0.56
N TRP A 121 -4.61 -7.85 0.74
CA TRP A 121 -5.90 -7.19 0.90
C TRP A 121 -6.80 -7.35 -0.34
N SER A 122 -8.08 -7.58 -0.10
CA SER A 122 -9.09 -7.58 -1.14
C SER A 122 -9.20 -6.19 -1.80
N LEU A 123 -9.87 -6.10 -2.95
CA LEU A 123 -10.06 -4.80 -3.61
C LEU A 123 -10.81 -3.82 -2.70
N VAL A 124 -11.84 -4.28 -1.98
CA VAL A 124 -12.60 -3.43 -1.06
C VAL A 124 -11.70 -2.93 0.08
N GLU A 125 -10.91 -3.80 0.70
CA GLU A 125 -9.94 -3.41 1.74
C GLU A 125 -8.90 -2.44 1.20
N THR A 126 -8.39 -2.65 -0.01
CA THR A 126 -7.47 -1.73 -0.69
C THR A 126 -8.09 -0.33 -0.87
N GLN A 127 -9.35 -0.24 -1.31
CA GLN A 127 -10.03 1.07 -1.44
C GLN A 127 -10.26 1.74 -0.08
N ARG A 128 -10.58 0.96 0.97
CA ARG A 128 -10.68 1.44 2.35
C ARG A 128 -9.34 1.97 2.87
N HIS A 129 -8.25 1.28 2.54
CA HIS A 129 -6.90 1.70 2.93
C HIS A 129 -6.50 3.02 2.25
N LEU A 130 -6.73 3.14 0.95
CA LEU A 130 -6.45 4.38 0.21
C LEU A 130 -7.30 5.56 0.68
N LEU A 131 -8.54 5.29 1.15
CA LEU A 131 -9.35 6.29 1.82
C LEU A 131 -8.66 6.77 3.10
N PHE A 132 -8.24 5.85 3.98
CA PHE A 132 -7.51 6.17 5.20
C PHE A 132 -6.20 6.93 4.93
N CYS A 133 -5.39 6.49 3.96
CA CYS A 133 -4.15 7.18 3.59
C CYS A 133 -4.41 8.62 3.15
N SER A 134 -5.43 8.83 2.32
CA SER A 134 -5.81 10.17 1.89
C SER A 134 -6.36 11.01 3.05
N ASP A 135 -7.11 10.42 3.96
CA ASP A 135 -7.62 11.10 5.17
C ASP A 135 -6.47 11.54 6.08
N ALA A 136 -5.49 10.68 6.31
CA ALA A 136 -4.35 10.95 7.18
C ALA A 136 -3.39 11.99 6.56
N TRP A 137 -3.00 11.80 5.31
CA TRP A 137 -1.95 12.61 4.70
C TRP A 137 -2.48 13.90 4.06
N LEU A 138 -3.61 13.82 3.35
CA LEU A 138 -4.23 14.99 2.73
C LEU A 138 -5.18 15.71 3.71
N GLY A 139 -6.19 15.02 4.23
CA GLY A 139 -7.22 15.62 5.05
C GLY A 139 -6.67 16.18 6.36
N ASN A 140 -5.99 15.35 7.13
CA ASN A 140 -5.48 15.74 8.44
C ASN A 140 -4.21 16.60 8.37
N ALA A 141 -3.17 16.15 7.65
CA ALA A 141 -1.88 16.83 7.67
C ALA A 141 -1.86 18.10 6.78
N VAL A 142 -2.28 18.01 5.52
CA VAL A 142 -2.17 19.12 4.56
C VAL A 142 -3.30 20.13 4.72
N LEU A 143 -4.55 19.66 4.85
CA LEU A 143 -5.76 20.49 4.88
C LEU A 143 -6.22 20.84 6.30
N GLU A 144 -5.67 20.18 7.32
CA GLU A 144 -5.97 20.42 8.74
C GLU A 144 -7.46 20.33 9.06
N GLU A 145 -8.19 19.44 8.37
CA GLU A 145 -9.61 19.21 8.57
C GLU A 145 -9.91 18.79 10.02
N GLN A 146 -11.02 19.27 10.60
CA GLN A 146 -11.35 18.95 12.00
C GLN A 146 -11.77 17.49 12.19
N ALA A 147 -12.42 16.88 11.20
CA ALA A 147 -12.85 15.49 11.20
C ALA A 147 -12.44 14.85 9.87
N PRO A 148 -11.13 14.54 9.67
CA PRO A 148 -10.62 14.10 8.38
C PRO A 148 -10.96 12.64 8.07
N TYR A 149 -11.19 11.79 9.08
CA TYR A 149 -11.31 10.35 8.91
C TYR A 149 -12.73 9.91 8.62
N ASP A 150 -12.92 9.15 7.53
CA ASP A 150 -14.14 8.43 7.24
C ASP A 150 -14.18 7.12 8.06
N THR A 151 -15.35 6.74 8.57
CA THR A 151 -15.50 5.52 9.39
C THR A 151 -15.13 4.24 8.66
N LEU A 152 -15.20 4.24 7.33
CA LEU A 152 -14.81 3.12 6.48
C LEU A 152 -13.30 3.04 6.19
N GLY A 153 -12.50 3.99 6.65
CA GLY A 153 -11.06 3.95 6.52
C GLY A 153 -10.46 2.67 7.12
N PHE A 154 -9.43 2.11 6.48
CA PHE A 154 -8.74 0.90 6.93
C PHE A 154 -7.24 1.19 7.03
N PRO A 155 -6.68 1.28 8.25
CA PRO A 155 -5.26 1.56 8.41
C PRO A 155 -4.40 0.36 8.03
N SER A 156 -3.09 0.58 7.89
CA SER A 156 -2.12 -0.50 7.72
C SER A 156 -2.11 -1.44 8.93
N SER A 157 -1.64 -2.67 8.71
CA SER A 157 -1.35 -3.63 9.80
C SER A 157 -0.47 -2.98 10.88
N GLY A 158 -0.81 -3.21 12.13
CA GLY A 158 -0.08 -2.68 13.27
C GLY A 158 -0.67 -1.41 13.91
N MET A 159 -1.77 -0.83 13.39
CA MET A 159 -2.50 0.17 14.16
C MET A 159 -3.34 -0.53 15.25
N PRO A 160 -3.10 -0.23 16.55
CA PRO A 160 -3.91 -0.77 17.64
C PRO A 160 -5.39 -0.41 17.51
N ALA A 161 -6.27 -1.34 17.93
CA ALA A 161 -7.72 -1.16 17.79
C ALA A 161 -8.26 0.06 18.56
N ASP A 162 -7.65 0.41 19.71
CA ASP A 162 -7.99 1.59 20.48
C ASP A 162 -7.65 2.89 19.73
N GLN A 163 -6.51 2.94 19.03
CA GLN A 163 -6.16 4.08 18.18
C GLN A 163 -7.11 4.20 16.97
N ALA A 164 -7.47 3.09 16.34
CA ALA A 164 -8.44 3.09 15.27
C ALA A 164 -9.81 3.63 15.75
N ALA A 165 -10.25 3.22 16.94
CA ALA A 165 -11.48 3.70 17.56
C ALA A 165 -11.43 5.20 17.90
N GLU A 166 -10.29 5.73 18.38
CA GLU A 166 -10.09 7.17 18.61
C GLU A 166 -10.23 7.99 17.32
N LEU A 167 -9.86 7.43 16.17
CA LEU A 167 -10.06 8.03 14.85
C LEU A 167 -11.48 7.84 14.29
N GLY A 168 -12.34 7.08 14.98
CA GLY A 168 -13.70 6.78 14.55
C GLY A 168 -13.79 5.71 13.46
N LEU A 169 -12.75 4.89 13.27
CA LEU A 169 -12.71 3.84 12.26
C LEU A 169 -13.47 2.58 12.70
N THR A 170 -14.15 1.93 11.76
CA THR A 170 -14.82 0.64 11.97
C THR A 170 -14.05 -0.44 11.22
N LEU A 171 -13.10 -1.07 11.91
CA LEU A 171 -12.15 -2.02 11.30
C LEU A 171 -12.82 -3.26 10.71
N ASP A 172 -13.83 -3.78 11.42
CA ASP A 172 -14.61 -4.98 11.07
C ASP A 172 -15.76 -4.72 10.09
N ALA A 173 -15.90 -3.47 9.60
CA ALA A 173 -16.91 -3.17 8.59
C ALA A 173 -16.65 -3.95 7.28
N THR A 174 -17.73 -4.48 6.71
CA THR A 174 -17.74 -5.18 5.43
C THR A 174 -18.61 -4.44 4.41
N PRO A 175 -18.23 -3.20 4.04
CA PRO A 175 -19.02 -2.40 3.11
C PRO A 175 -18.94 -2.97 1.69
N THR A 176 -19.97 -2.76 0.89
CA THR A 176 -19.91 -2.99 -0.55
C THR A 176 -18.88 -2.07 -1.21
N LEU A 177 -18.43 -2.44 -2.41
CA LEU A 177 -17.50 -1.59 -3.18
C LEU A 177 -18.07 -0.17 -3.35
N ASP A 178 -19.35 -0.01 -3.71
CA ASP A 178 -19.95 1.32 -3.93
C ASP A 178 -20.04 2.16 -2.65
N GLU A 179 -20.26 1.54 -1.48
CA GLU A 179 -20.24 2.25 -0.19
C GLU A 179 -18.85 2.83 0.11
N VAL A 180 -17.78 2.12 -0.20
CA VAL A 180 -16.40 2.63 -0.05
C VAL A 180 -16.06 3.66 -1.11
N LEU A 181 -16.48 3.44 -2.35
CA LEU A 181 -16.16 4.36 -3.45
C LEU A 181 -16.80 5.74 -3.27
N ALA A 182 -17.92 5.86 -2.58
CA ALA A 182 -18.56 7.16 -2.36
C ALA A 182 -17.66 8.15 -1.56
N PRO A 183 -17.14 7.83 -0.36
CA PRO A 183 -16.17 8.69 0.32
C PRO A 183 -14.83 8.77 -0.42
N ARG A 184 -14.39 7.67 -1.04
CA ARG A 184 -13.16 7.63 -1.81
C ARG A 184 -13.14 8.65 -2.96
N GLN A 185 -14.23 8.74 -3.73
CA GLN A 185 -14.39 9.70 -4.83
C GLN A 185 -14.37 11.15 -4.31
N ARG A 186 -15.00 11.43 -3.17
CA ARG A 186 -14.92 12.76 -2.54
C ARG A 186 -13.49 13.14 -2.21
N ARG A 187 -12.71 12.20 -1.68
CA ARG A 187 -11.30 12.42 -1.33
C ARG A 187 -10.43 12.60 -2.57
N MET A 188 -10.65 11.81 -3.62
CA MET A 188 -9.96 11.97 -4.91
C MET A 188 -10.27 13.35 -5.53
N ALA A 189 -11.53 13.79 -5.51
CA ALA A 189 -11.89 15.13 -5.98
C ALA A 189 -11.26 16.25 -5.13
N THR A 190 -11.07 16.03 -3.84
CA THR A 190 -10.34 16.96 -2.98
C THR A 190 -8.87 17.02 -3.36
N MET A 191 -8.22 15.88 -3.58
CA MET A 191 -6.83 15.84 -4.06
C MET A 191 -6.69 16.53 -5.42
N ARG A 192 -7.64 16.33 -6.34
CA ARG A 192 -7.70 17.04 -7.64
C ARG A 192 -7.65 18.56 -7.43
N ARG A 193 -8.52 19.11 -6.59
CA ARG A 193 -8.53 20.57 -6.30
C ARG A 193 -7.20 21.05 -5.71
N VAL A 194 -6.59 20.24 -4.83
CA VAL A 194 -5.30 20.58 -4.23
C VAL A 194 -4.21 20.64 -5.30
N VAL A 195 -4.06 19.60 -6.13
CA VAL A 195 -3.00 19.59 -7.16
C VAL A 195 -3.20 20.66 -8.23
N GLU A 196 -4.44 21.01 -8.57
CA GLU A 196 -4.74 22.13 -9.48
C GLU A 196 -4.28 23.47 -8.92
N GLY A 197 -4.48 23.69 -7.62
CA GLY A 197 -4.10 24.93 -6.92
C GLY A 197 -2.63 24.99 -6.46
N LEU A 198 -1.84 23.92 -6.65
CA LEU A 198 -0.47 23.86 -6.14
C LEU A 198 0.44 24.94 -6.77
N THR A 199 1.27 25.51 -5.89
CA THR A 199 2.42 26.34 -6.22
C THR A 199 3.67 25.77 -5.56
N GLU A 200 4.86 26.21 -5.95
CA GLU A 200 6.11 25.81 -5.26
C GLU A 200 6.08 26.19 -3.78
N ALA A 201 5.61 27.40 -3.47
CA ALA A 201 5.51 27.87 -2.09
C ALA A 201 4.57 26.97 -1.24
N GLU A 202 3.47 26.49 -1.83
CA GLU A 202 2.56 25.57 -1.14
C GLU A 202 3.20 24.20 -0.95
N LEU A 203 3.95 23.68 -1.92
CA LEU A 203 4.68 22.43 -1.78
C LEU A 203 5.71 22.46 -0.63
N ASP A 204 6.34 23.60 -0.42
CA ASP A 204 7.37 23.77 0.61
C ASP A 204 6.80 24.21 1.97
N ARG A 205 5.49 24.44 2.07
CA ARG A 205 4.81 24.81 3.31
C ARG A 205 4.88 23.65 4.32
N THR A 206 5.22 23.97 5.57
CA THR A 206 5.11 23.03 6.69
C THR A 206 3.64 22.79 7.02
N CYS A 207 3.26 21.53 7.20
CA CYS A 207 1.92 21.15 7.64
C CYS A 207 1.70 21.53 9.10
N GLY A 208 0.53 22.07 9.44
CA GLY A 208 0.20 22.42 10.81
C GLY A 208 -0.14 21.20 11.68
N ARG A 209 -0.44 20.07 11.06
CA ARG A 209 -0.71 18.79 11.72
C ARG A 209 0.16 17.68 11.16
N LYS A 210 0.32 16.63 11.98
CA LYS A 210 1.01 15.39 11.59
C LYS A 210 0.00 14.38 11.08
N PRO A 211 0.38 13.47 10.17
CA PRO A 211 -0.49 12.33 9.84
C PRO A 211 -0.75 11.47 11.10
N ALA A 212 -1.71 10.55 11.00
CA ALA A 212 -2.02 9.66 12.11
C ALA A 212 -0.82 8.78 12.50
N LYS A 213 -0.80 8.32 13.76
CA LYS A 213 0.11 7.23 14.14
C LYS A 213 -0.18 5.98 13.28
N PRO A 214 0.80 5.12 12.98
CA PRO A 214 2.11 5.04 13.63
C PRO A 214 3.25 5.86 12.96
N TYR A 215 2.92 6.81 12.09
CA TYR A 215 3.93 7.60 11.41
C TYR A 215 4.81 8.38 12.39
N PRO A 216 6.11 8.57 12.08
CA PRO A 216 7.06 9.25 12.96
C PRO A 216 6.58 10.62 13.42
N ASP A 217 6.85 10.94 14.68
CA ASP A 217 6.56 12.25 15.26
C ASP A 217 7.61 13.28 14.85
N GLN A 218 7.45 13.87 13.68
CA GLN A 218 8.34 14.87 13.09
C GLN A 218 7.55 15.95 12.36
N GLU A 219 8.21 16.99 11.90
CA GLU A 219 7.62 17.97 11.01
C GLU A 219 7.47 17.40 9.59
N TYR A 220 6.35 17.73 8.96
CA TYR A 220 6.07 17.34 7.58
C TYR A 220 5.84 18.57 6.73
N VAL A 221 6.33 18.53 5.51
CA VAL A 221 6.00 19.52 4.47
C VAL A 221 4.96 18.96 3.51
N VAL A 222 4.17 19.82 2.90
CA VAL A 222 3.09 19.43 1.97
C VAL A 222 3.60 18.51 0.88
N ARG A 223 4.75 18.80 0.29
CA ARG A 223 5.42 17.95 -0.71
C ARG A 223 5.53 16.51 -0.26
N ARG A 224 6.03 16.28 0.95
CA ARG A 224 6.19 14.93 1.51
C ARG A 224 4.84 14.22 1.66
N CYS A 225 3.84 14.93 2.19
CA CYS A 225 2.52 14.35 2.41
C CYS A 225 1.82 13.96 1.09
N LEU A 226 1.85 14.85 0.10
CA LEU A 226 1.26 14.55 -1.21
C LEU A 226 2.01 13.45 -1.96
N THR A 227 3.35 13.40 -1.86
CA THR A 227 4.14 12.30 -2.45
C THR A 227 3.77 10.94 -1.86
N VAL A 228 3.49 10.87 -0.54
CA VAL A 228 3.01 9.62 0.06
C VAL A 228 1.67 9.23 -0.55
N VAL A 229 0.71 10.15 -0.67
CA VAL A 229 -0.58 9.83 -1.31
C VAL A 229 -0.38 9.30 -2.74
N LEU A 230 0.47 9.95 -3.57
CA LEU A 230 0.73 9.48 -4.92
C LEU A 230 1.33 8.07 -4.95
N LYS A 231 2.30 7.79 -4.06
CA LYS A 231 2.94 6.47 -3.97
C LYS A 231 1.97 5.37 -3.52
N GLU A 232 1.18 5.62 -2.49
CA GLU A 232 0.15 4.69 -2.02
C GLU A 232 -0.83 4.34 -3.16
N GLU A 233 -1.28 5.35 -3.90
CA GLU A 233 -2.19 5.14 -5.03
C GLU A 233 -1.61 4.22 -6.11
N VAL A 234 -0.38 4.43 -6.52
CA VAL A 234 0.22 3.65 -7.62
C VAL A 234 0.64 2.26 -7.18
N GLU A 235 1.15 2.08 -5.95
CA GLU A 235 1.53 0.76 -5.45
C GLU A 235 0.30 -0.12 -5.20
N HIS A 236 -0.72 0.41 -4.53
CA HIS A 236 -1.95 -0.34 -4.30
C HIS A 236 -2.73 -0.61 -5.59
N HIS A 237 -2.67 0.30 -6.58
CA HIS A 237 -3.21 0.03 -7.91
C HIS A 237 -2.51 -1.18 -8.56
N ARG A 238 -1.20 -1.27 -8.49
CA ARG A 238 -0.43 -2.39 -9.02
C ARG A 238 -0.85 -3.72 -8.42
N TYR A 239 -1.01 -3.77 -7.09
CA TYR A 239 -1.51 -4.97 -6.39
C TYR A 239 -2.94 -5.28 -6.81
N ALA A 240 -3.83 -4.30 -6.84
CA ALA A 240 -5.21 -4.49 -7.25
C ALA A 240 -5.35 -5.07 -8.68
N VAL A 241 -4.55 -4.59 -9.64
CA VAL A 241 -4.56 -5.10 -11.02
C VAL A 241 -4.07 -6.55 -11.09
N ARG A 242 -3.04 -6.90 -10.33
CA ARG A 242 -2.52 -8.27 -10.20
C ARG A 242 -3.62 -9.21 -9.69
N ASP A 243 -4.26 -8.86 -8.61
CA ASP A 243 -5.22 -9.70 -7.93
C ASP A 243 -6.54 -9.81 -8.70
N LEU A 244 -6.98 -8.73 -9.32
CA LEU A 244 -8.13 -8.77 -10.25
C LEU A 244 -7.89 -9.75 -11.41
N ALA A 245 -6.69 -9.81 -11.97
CA ALA A 245 -6.38 -10.75 -13.04
C ALA A 245 -6.54 -12.23 -12.60
N VAL A 246 -6.18 -12.53 -11.35
CA VAL A 246 -6.39 -13.87 -10.75
C VAL A 246 -7.89 -14.15 -10.59
N LEU A 247 -8.65 -13.22 -10.04
CA LEU A 247 -10.09 -13.36 -9.81
C LEU A 247 -10.89 -13.49 -11.11
N GLU A 248 -10.51 -12.74 -12.15
CA GLU A 248 -11.13 -12.80 -13.48
C GLU A 248 -10.85 -14.13 -14.19
N SER A 249 -9.64 -14.70 -14.02
CA SER A 249 -9.29 -15.98 -14.63
C SER A 249 -9.96 -17.19 -13.96
N GLY A 250 -10.46 -17.04 -12.75
CA GLY A 250 -10.93 -18.14 -11.90
C GLY A 250 -9.81 -19.11 -11.48
N GLU A 251 -8.55 -18.77 -11.73
CA GLU A 251 -7.39 -19.55 -11.30
C GLU A 251 -7.08 -19.23 -9.82
N ARG A 252 -6.99 -20.28 -8.99
CA ARG A 252 -6.38 -20.12 -7.67
C ARG A 252 -4.91 -19.79 -7.85
N SER A 253 -4.44 -18.76 -7.15
CA SER A 253 -3.07 -18.28 -7.25
C SER A 253 -2.03 -19.40 -7.27
N ALA A 254 -1.08 -19.31 -8.20
CA ALA A 254 0.01 -20.28 -8.36
C ALA A 254 1.01 -20.28 -7.19
N ARG A 255 0.93 -19.30 -6.27
CA ARG A 255 1.85 -19.18 -5.14
C ARG A 255 1.61 -20.23 -4.05
N HIS A 256 0.41 -20.82 -3.97
CA HIS A 256 0.04 -21.83 -2.98
C HIS A 256 -0.01 -23.25 -3.53
N ARG A 257 0.49 -23.51 -4.73
CA ARG A 257 0.73 -24.89 -5.18
C ARG A 257 2.06 -25.41 -4.61
N SER A 258 2.10 -25.66 -3.34
CA SER A 258 2.94 -26.73 -2.82
C SER A 258 2.22 -28.01 -3.21
N GLU A 259 2.69 -28.67 -4.24
CA GLU A 259 2.32 -30.07 -4.51
C GLU A 259 2.72 -30.95 -3.34
N PRO A 260 1.99 -32.07 -3.13
CA PRO A 260 2.09 -32.92 -1.96
C PRO A 260 3.46 -33.59 -1.79
#